data_64a9d18a52f56ee138b83f38302493ee
#
_entry.id   64a9d18a52f56ee138b83f38302493ee
#
_cell.length_a   1.000
_cell.length_b   1.000
_cell.length_c   1.000
_cell.angle_alpha   90.00
_cell.angle_beta   90.00
_cell.angle_gamma   90.00
#
_symmetry.space_group_name_H-M   'P 1'
#
loop_
_entity.id
_entity.type
_entity.pdbx_description
1 polymer ?
#
loop_
_entity_poly.entity_id
_entity_poly.type
_entity_poly.pdbx_seq_one_letter_code
_entity_poly.pdbx_strand_id
1 'polypeptide(L)' 'MQPIRTDFRGYEGKFVALDARTGEVVLADEDPRVLLEKAKGRNHVVVRGRVPHPDEPLYVGLG' A
#
# COMPACT_ATOMS: atom_id res chain seq x y z
N MET A 1 -6.86 5.52 -23.05
CA MET A 1 -6.09 5.84 -21.88
C MET A 1 -6.08 4.70 -20.89
N GLN A 2 -4.92 4.39 -20.38
CA GLN A 2 -4.81 3.30 -19.46
C GLN A 2 -4.98 3.79 -18.06
N PRO A 3 -5.72 3.10 -17.25
CA PRO A 3 -5.76 3.47 -15.83
C PRO A 3 -4.41 3.20 -15.20
N ILE A 4 -4.07 4.01 -14.25
CA ILE A 4 -2.83 3.81 -13.52
C ILE A 4 -3.05 2.67 -12.57
N ARG A 5 -2.20 1.66 -12.65
CA ARG A 5 -2.30 0.55 -11.75
C ARG A 5 -1.08 0.53 -10.89
N THR A 6 -1.28 0.43 -9.61
CA THR A 6 -0.19 0.26 -8.69
C THR A 6 0.13 -1.23 -8.60
N ASP A 7 1.39 -1.56 -8.81
CA ASP A 7 1.80 -2.94 -8.77
C ASP A 7 2.30 -3.27 -7.38
N PHE A 8 1.60 -4.14 -6.70
CA PHE A 8 1.95 -4.53 -5.35
C PHE A 8 2.76 -5.81 -5.26
N ARG A 9 3.24 -6.32 -6.37
CA ARG A 9 4.04 -7.55 -6.33
C ARG A 9 5.33 -7.27 -5.57
N GLY A 10 5.67 -8.15 -4.68
CA GLY A 10 6.84 -7.96 -3.83
C GLY A 10 6.51 -7.26 -2.51
N TYR A 11 5.28 -6.77 -2.35
CA TYR A 11 4.89 -6.08 -1.13
C TYR A 11 3.85 -6.85 -0.33
N GLU A 12 3.59 -8.09 -0.69
CA GLU A 12 2.56 -8.88 -0.02
C GLU A 12 2.87 -9.00 1.47
N GLY A 13 1.87 -8.77 2.27
CA GLY A 13 2.01 -8.82 3.72
C GLY A 13 2.58 -7.56 4.34
N LYS A 14 2.93 -6.58 3.53
CA LYS A 14 3.50 -5.33 4.04
C LYS A 14 2.50 -4.20 3.94
N PHE A 15 2.68 -3.22 4.79
CA PHE A 15 1.91 -1.98 4.69
C PHE A 15 2.65 -1.06 3.74
N VAL A 16 1.91 -0.38 2.88
CA VAL A 16 2.51 0.47 1.86
C VAL A 16 1.93 1.86 1.90
N ALA A 17 2.71 2.81 1.44
CA ALA A 17 2.25 4.18 1.25
C ALA A 17 2.54 4.57 -0.19
N LEU A 18 1.63 5.29 -0.77
CA LEU A 18 1.69 5.66 -2.18
C LEU A 18 1.89 7.16 -2.34
N ASP A 19 2.50 7.52 -3.45
CA ASP A 19 2.56 8.93 -3.82
C ASP A 19 1.16 9.34 -4.29
N ALA A 20 0.61 10.35 -3.68
CA ALA A 20 -0.75 10.79 -4.00
C ALA A 20 -0.87 11.31 -5.42
N ARG A 21 0.22 11.71 -6.03
CA ARG A 21 0.20 12.25 -7.39
C ARG A 21 0.33 11.19 -8.46
N THR A 22 1.12 10.15 -8.18
CA THR A 22 1.40 9.14 -9.20
C THR A 22 0.77 7.80 -8.92
N GLY A 23 0.44 7.52 -7.67
CA GLY A 23 -0.10 6.22 -7.29
C GLY A 23 0.95 5.15 -7.12
N GLU A 24 2.23 5.52 -7.19
CA GLU A 24 3.29 4.52 -7.05
C GLU A 24 3.64 4.29 -5.60
N VAL A 25 4.07 3.07 -5.27
CA VAL A 25 4.49 2.76 -3.91
C VAL A 25 5.82 3.44 -3.66
N VAL A 26 5.85 4.28 -2.64
CA VAL A 26 7.09 4.98 -2.28
C VAL A 26 7.64 4.51 -0.93
N LEU A 27 6.81 3.90 -0.11
CA LEU A 27 7.24 3.37 1.18
C LEU A 27 6.57 2.03 1.41
N ALA A 28 7.27 1.13 2.06
CA ALA A 28 6.69 -0.14 2.47
C ALA A 28 7.39 -0.61 3.73
N ASP A 29 6.64 -1.22 4.63
CA ASP A 29 7.20 -1.73 5.86
C ASP A 29 6.24 -2.76 6.44
N GLU A 30 6.76 -3.74 7.13
CA GLU A 30 5.94 -4.74 7.77
C GLU A 30 5.23 -4.19 9.01
N ASP A 31 5.77 -3.14 9.60
CA ASP A 31 5.20 -2.53 10.78
C ASP A 31 4.50 -1.23 10.39
N PRO A 32 3.18 -1.12 10.60
CA PRO A 32 2.48 0.09 10.21
C PRO A 32 2.93 1.32 10.98
N ARG A 33 3.44 1.15 12.21
CA ARG A 33 3.91 2.29 12.97
C ARG A 33 5.14 2.89 12.34
N VAL A 34 6.05 2.04 11.89
CA VAL A 34 7.26 2.49 11.22
C VAL A 34 6.89 3.19 9.91
N LEU A 35 5.94 2.61 9.20
CA LEU A 35 5.49 3.21 7.95
C LEU A 35 4.92 4.60 8.18
N LEU A 36 4.09 4.76 9.21
CA LEU A 36 3.51 6.05 9.52
C LEU A 36 4.57 7.06 9.89
N GLU A 37 5.58 6.64 10.65
CA GLU A 37 6.65 7.55 11.01
C GLU A 37 7.41 8.03 9.77
N LYS A 38 7.68 7.12 8.86
CA LYS A 38 8.37 7.48 7.63
C LYS A 38 7.51 8.40 6.77
N ALA A 39 6.21 8.15 6.75
CA ALA A 39 5.32 8.95 5.92
C ALA A 39 5.16 10.37 6.46
N LYS A 40 5.32 10.56 7.76
CA LYS A 40 5.17 11.89 8.33
C LYS A 40 6.14 12.90 7.78
N GLY A 41 7.31 12.46 7.38
CA GLY A 41 8.30 13.38 6.85
C GLY A 41 8.17 13.65 5.36
N ARG A 42 7.14 13.13 4.72
CA ARG A 42 6.99 13.27 3.28
C ARG A 42 5.71 13.98 2.93
N ASN A 43 5.75 14.75 1.84
CA ASN A 43 4.56 15.40 1.32
C ASN A 43 3.93 14.51 0.27
N HIS A 44 2.64 14.62 0.11
CA HIS A 44 1.92 13.93 -0.96
C HIS A 44 2.02 12.39 -0.86
N VAL A 45 2.07 11.88 0.37
CA VAL A 45 2.12 10.44 0.58
C VAL A 45 0.86 10.02 1.33
N VAL A 46 0.22 8.97 0.83
CA VAL A 46 -0.99 8.44 1.40
C VAL A 46 -0.75 7.01 1.83
N VAL A 47 -1.04 6.69 3.09
CA VAL A 47 -0.90 5.33 3.58
C VAL A 47 -2.05 4.49 3.05
N ARG A 48 -1.73 3.44 2.35
CA ARG A 48 -2.76 2.62 1.71
C ARG A 48 -3.23 1.48 2.61
N GLY A 49 -2.35 0.91 3.39
CA GLY A 49 -2.68 -0.20 4.25
C GLY A 49 -1.92 -1.46 3.85
N ARG A 50 -2.33 -2.58 4.38
CA ARG A 50 -1.63 -3.84 4.16
C ARG A 50 -2.01 -4.44 2.80
N VAL A 51 -1.01 -4.91 2.08
CA VAL A 51 -1.24 -5.59 0.81
C VAL A 51 -1.50 -7.07 1.11
N PRO A 52 -2.62 -7.64 0.68
CA PRO A 52 -2.90 -9.03 0.98
C PRO A 52 -1.99 -9.96 0.18
N HIS A 53 -1.78 -11.15 0.71
CA HIS A 53 -1.06 -12.16 -0.04
C HIS A 53 -1.97 -12.71 -1.15
N PRO A 54 -1.40 -13.12 -2.26
CA PRO A 54 -2.23 -13.57 -3.37
C PRO A 54 -3.05 -14.84 -3.07
N ASP A 55 -2.59 -15.64 -2.15
CA ASP A 55 -3.35 -16.82 -1.78
C ASP A 55 -4.21 -16.63 -0.55
N GLU A 56 -4.35 -15.41 -0.04
CA GLU A 56 -5.30 -15.17 1.03
C GLU A 56 -6.70 -15.16 0.44
N PRO A 57 -7.66 -15.82 1.08
CA PRO A 57 -9.03 -15.76 0.57
C PRO A 57 -9.60 -14.36 0.71
N LEU A 58 -10.41 -14.00 -0.27
CA LEU A 58 -11.06 -12.72 -0.21
C LEU A 58 -12.45 -12.92 0.33
N TYR A 59 -12.70 -12.44 1.49
CA TYR A 59 -14.02 -12.51 2.07
C TYR A 59 -14.77 -11.27 1.72
N VAL A 60 -15.30 -11.26 0.53
CA VAL A 60 -15.92 -10.08 0.05
C VAL A 60 -17.37 -10.15 0.31
N GLY A 61 -17.78 -9.37 1.20
CA GLY A 61 -19.19 -9.11 1.37
C GLY A 61 -20.05 -10.26 1.64
N LEU A 62 -19.57 -11.27 2.19
CA LEU A 62 -20.37 -12.30 2.44
C LEU A 62 -21.10 -12.21 3.61
N GLY A 63 -21.02 -11.24 3.99
CA GLY A 63 -21.85 -11.21 5.16
C GLY A 63 -21.89 -12.51 5.55
#